data_e8f6d547d7a033ecc1e025d07b4b4b28
#
_entry.id   e8f6d547d7a033ecc1e025d07b4b4b28
#
_cell.length_a   1.000
_cell.length_b   1.000
_cell.length_c   1.000
_cell.angle_alpha   90.00
_cell.angle_beta   90.00
_cell.angle_gamma   90.00
#
_symmetry.space_group_name_H-M   'P 1'
#
loop_
_entity.id
_entity.type
_entity.pdbx_description
1 polymer ?
#
loop_
_entity_poly.entity_id
_entity_poly.type
_entity_poly.pdbx_seq_one_letter_code
_entity_poly.pdbx_strand_id
1 'polypeptide(L)'
;MDPLVSVRNLTVTFPTKEGAFRALDDVCFDIGGTEHVAVIGESGCGKSVLGHSIMRLLDDISETQGEVFFEEKDVRKMTAEEINGLRGQRIALIPQSPTLSLDPVMKVGKQIAEMYTIHGISKAEAKESSVVSLGDVGFPDPVSIFNTYPHRMSGGMCERAVIAMGMSLGPSLLIADEPTKGLDPESKIQVLREIRNKSRDRALMLITHDYNAVRICERTIVMYLGRIVEDGPTEEILSNPRHPYTKALWKSMPANGLEPIQGFIEKGDGGCDFSNRCQYSCSECLKPQPMKSVSDRHYARCWRA
;
A
#
# COMPACT_ATOMS: atom_id res chain seq x y z
N MET A 1 11.21 -8.76 18.39
CA MET A 1 11.41 -7.34 18.01
C MET A 1 10.05 -6.71 17.93
N ASP A 2 9.90 -5.52 18.46
CA ASP A 2 8.65 -4.80 18.37
C ASP A 2 8.36 -4.41 16.92
N PRO A 3 7.11 -4.40 16.46
CA PRO A 3 6.75 -4.06 15.10
C PRO A 3 7.04 -2.56 14.82
N LEU A 4 7.46 -2.25 13.59
CA LEU A 4 7.62 -0.87 13.15
C LEU A 4 6.27 -0.16 13.01
N VAL A 5 5.28 -0.87 12.47
CA VAL A 5 3.89 -0.42 12.38
C VAL A 5 2.99 -1.41 13.07
N SER A 6 2.02 -0.90 13.85
CA SER A 6 1.03 -1.72 14.53
C SER A 6 -0.35 -1.08 14.36
N VAL A 7 -1.26 -1.79 13.74
CA VAL A 7 -2.64 -1.35 13.51
C VAL A 7 -3.57 -2.18 14.37
N ARG A 8 -4.44 -1.52 15.16
CA ARG A 8 -5.35 -2.17 16.11
C ARG A 8 -6.78 -1.67 15.94
N ASN A 9 -7.68 -2.57 15.58
CA ASN A 9 -9.13 -2.36 15.43
C ASN A 9 -9.46 -1.12 14.58
N LEU A 10 -8.65 -0.86 13.53
CA LEU A 10 -8.79 0.32 12.71
C LEU A 10 -10.08 0.24 11.88
N THR A 11 -10.96 1.22 12.12
CA THR A 11 -12.21 1.40 11.39
C THR A 11 -12.23 2.82 10.83
N VAL A 12 -12.50 2.97 9.54
CA VAL A 12 -12.60 4.26 8.86
C VAL A 12 -13.94 4.34 8.14
N THR A 13 -14.69 5.40 8.44
CA THR A 13 -16.01 5.65 7.88
C THR A 13 -16.06 7.02 7.22
N PHE A 14 -16.58 7.09 6.01
CA PHE A 14 -16.81 8.33 5.27
C PHE A 14 -18.31 8.64 5.23
N PRO A 15 -18.75 9.86 5.55
CA PRO A 15 -20.12 10.28 5.32
C PRO A 15 -20.39 10.39 3.82
N THR A 16 -21.51 9.82 3.37
CA THR A 16 -21.97 9.91 1.98
C THR A 16 -23.42 10.40 1.94
N LYS A 17 -23.89 10.79 0.77
CA LYS A 17 -25.29 11.21 0.59
C LYS A 17 -26.30 10.08 0.88
N GLU A 18 -25.86 8.83 0.73
CA GLU A 18 -26.68 7.62 0.93
C GLU A 18 -26.51 7.01 2.34
N GLY A 19 -25.70 7.66 3.20
CA GLY A 19 -25.39 7.16 4.55
C GLY A 19 -23.90 7.10 4.82
N ALA A 20 -23.47 6.33 5.80
CA ALA A 20 -22.08 6.18 6.18
C ALA A 20 -21.43 4.99 5.43
N PHE A 21 -20.37 5.25 4.68
CA PHE A 21 -19.57 4.22 3.99
C PHE A 21 -18.37 3.83 4.84
N ARG A 22 -18.33 2.59 5.32
CA ARG A 22 -17.22 2.05 6.10
C ARG A 22 -16.16 1.47 5.16
N ALA A 23 -15.09 2.22 4.95
CA ALA A 23 -14.00 1.84 4.05
C ALA A 23 -13.01 0.85 4.69
N LEU A 24 -12.78 0.95 6.00
CA LEU A 24 -12.06 -0.05 6.81
C LEU A 24 -12.94 -0.49 7.98
N ASP A 25 -12.86 -1.76 8.36
CA ASP A 25 -13.70 -2.37 9.35
C ASP A 25 -12.92 -3.40 10.18
N ASP A 26 -12.55 -2.99 11.40
CA ASP A 26 -11.82 -3.82 12.38
C ASP A 26 -10.52 -4.42 11.81
N VAL A 27 -9.67 -3.58 11.23
CA VAL A 27 -8.39 -3.99 10.64
C VAL A 27 -7.32 -4.06 11.71
N CYS A 28 -6.65 -5.22 11.82
CA CYS A 28 -5.54 -5.46 12.75
C CYS A 28 -4.40 -6.18 12.03
N PHE A 29 -3.18 -5.62 12.08
CA PHE A 29 -1.95 -6.25 11.61
C PHE A 29 -0.72 -5.50 12.13
N ASP A 30 0.45 -6.14 11.99
CA ASP A 30 1.75 -5.56 12.29
C ASP A 30 2.65 -5.59 11.05
N ILE A 31 3.64 -4.70 10.98
CA ILE A 31 4.74 -4.75 9.99
C ILE A 31 6.05 -4.64 10.75
N GLY A 32 6.96 -5.59 10.53
CA GLY A 32 8.32 -5.57 11.08
C GLY A 32 9.22 -4.53 10.41
N GLY A 33 10.35 -4.19 11.05
CA GLY A 33 11.23 -3.09 10.60
C GLY A 33 11.88 -3.27 9.22
N THR A 34 11.97 -4.51 8.72
CA THR A 34 12.52 -4.83 7.38
C THR A 34 11.58 -5.75 6.59
N GLU A 35 10.35 -5.89 7.05
CA GLU A 35 9.36 -6.79 6.43
C GLU A 35 8.75 -6.13 5.19
N HIS A 36 8.66 -6.88 4.09
CA HIS A 36 7.92 -6.49 2.90
C HIS A 36 6.56 -7.18 2.90
N VAL A 37 5.51 -6.38 3.00
CA VAL A 37 4.11 -6.82 3.06
C VAL A 37 3.36 -6.34 1.84
N ALA A 38 2.76 -7.27 1.08
CA ALA A 38 1.82 -6.92 0.02
C ALA A 38 0.39 -6.81 0.58
N VAL A 39 -0.37 -5.83 0.12
CA VAL A 39 -1.80 -5.69 0.41
C VAL A 39 -2.56 -5.78 -0.90
N ILE A 40 -3.40 -6.82 -1.05
CA ILE A 40 -4.14 -7.11 -2.27
C ILE A 40 -5.65 -7.18 -2.02
N GLY A 41 -6.43 -7.08 -3.10
CA GLY A 41 -7.90 -7.18 -3.08
C GLY A 41 -8.51 -6.41 -4.24
N GLU A 42 -9.82 -6.55 -4.43
CA GLU A 42 -10.58 -5.83 -5.47
C GLU A 42 -10.45 -4.31 -5.32
N SER A 43 -10.65 -3.56 -6.42
CA SER A 43 -10.71 -2.10 -6.38
C SER A 43 -11.80 -1.63 -5.42
N GLY A 44 -11.52 -0.60 -4.62
CA GLY A 44 -12.47 -0.07 -3.63
C GLY A 44 -12.56 -0.85 -2.32
N CYS A 45 -11.79 -1.92 -2.09
CA CYS A 45 -11.85 -2.69 -0.84
C CYS A 45 -11.12 -2.04 0.36
N GLY A 46 -10.58 -0.80 0.22
CA GLY A 46 -9.98 -0.05 1.34
C GLY A 46 -8.45 0.00 1.38
N LYS A 47 -7.71 -0.61 0.45
CA LYS A 47 -6.22 -0.70 0.49
C LYS A 47 -5.53 0.66 0.58
N SER A 48 -5.88 1.61 -0.29
CA SER A 48 -5.29 2.97 -0.26
C SER A 48 -5.69 3.73 1.00
N VAL A 49 -6.94 3.55 1.48
CA VAL A 49 -7.40 4.13 2.75
C VAL A 49 -6.54 3.62 3.91
N LEU A 50 -6.15 2.34 3.89
CA LEU A 50 -5.25 1.76 4.91
C LEU A 50 -3.87 2.44 4.88
N GLY A 51 -3.25 2.58 3.71
CA GLY A 51 -1.96 3.29 3.56
C GLY A 51 -2.04 4.75 4.02
N HIS A 52 -3.10 5.46 3.62
CA HIS A 52 -3.32 6.85 4.04
C HIS A 52 -3.58 6.97 5.55
N SER A 53 -4.24 5.99 6.18
CA SER A 53 -4.46 5.97 7.63
C SER A 53 -3.16 5.90 8.41
N ILE A 54 -2.18 5.10 7.97
CA ILE A 54 -0.86 4.97 8.61
C ILE A 54 -0.12 6.31 8.59
N MET A 55 -0.28 7.09 7.53
CA MET A 55 0.32 8.41 7.38
C MET A 55 -0.54 9.56 7.90
N ARG A 56 -1.75 9.26 8.41
CA ARG A 56 -2.75 10.27 8.81
C ARG A 56 -3.01 11.28 7.68
N LEU A 57 -3.22 10.77 6.46
CA LEU A 57 -3.51 11.56 5.25
C LEU A 57 -4.99 11.50 4.84
N LEU A 58 -5.86 10.98 5.69
CA LEU A 58 -7.30 10.98 5.43
C LEU A 58 -7.90 12.38 5.64
N ASP A 59 -8.95 12.68 4.88
CA ASP A 59 -9.69 13.93 5.03
C ASP A 59 -10.35 14.04 6.40
N ASP A 60 -10.47 15.26 6.92
CA ASP A 60 -11.09 15.57 8.23
C ASP A 60 -12.57 15.16 8.33
N ILE A 61 -13.23 14.93 7.17
CA ILE A 61 -14.60 14.43 7.13
C ILE A 61 -14.72 12.94 7.50
N SER A 62 -13.61 12.19 7.50
CA SER A 62 -13.61 10.77 7.85
C SER A 62 -13.65 10.57 9.37
N GLU A 63 -14.50 9.65 9.81
CA GLU A 63 -14.49 9.16 11.19
C GLU A 63 -13.55 7.96 11.29
N THR A 64 -12.48 8.10 12.07
CA THR A 64 -11.50 7.04 12.28
C THR A 64 -11.50 6.57 13.73
N GLN A 65 -11.66 5.27 13.95
CA GLN A 65 -11.60 4.59 15.27
C GLN A 65 -10.45 3.58 15.27
N GLY A 66 -10.05 3.12 16.46
CA GLY A 66 -8.90 2.22 16.62
C GLY A 66 -7.60 2.97 16.79
N GLU A 67 -6.48 2.28 16.68
CA GLU A 67 -5.14 2.84 16.92
C GLU A 67 -4.18 2.47 15.80
N VAL A 68 -3.25 3.37 15.50
CA VAL A 68 -2.16 3.16 14.53
C VAL A 68 -0.87 3.61 15.19
N PHE A 69 0.00 2.66 15.48
CA PHE A 69 1.31 2.94 16.06
C PHE A 69 2.40 2.89 14.99
N PHE A 70 3.29 3.86 15.04
CA PHE A 70 4.57 3.86 14.36
C PHE A 70 5.67 4.01 15.40
N GLU A 71 6.55 3.00 15.52
CA GLU A 71 7.59 2.96 16.57
C GLU A 71 7.02 3.26 17.97
N GLU A 72 6.00 2.51 18.38
CA GLU A 72 5.30 2.62 19.67
C GLU A 72 4.50 3.92 19.91
N LYS A 73 4.55 4.89 19.00
CA LYS A 73 3.80 6.14 19.10
C LYS A 73 2.50 6.08 18.28
N ASP A 74 1.37 6.34 18.91
CA ASP A 74 0.08 6.43 18.21
C ASP A 74 0.05 7.67 17.31
N VAL A 75 0.13 7.45 15.98
CA VAL A 75 0.16 8.52 14.98
C VAL A 75 -1.09 9.39 15.00
N ARG A 76 -2.21 8.85 15.48
CA ARG A 76 -3.47 9.59 15.57
C ARG A 76 -3.48 10.62 16.70
N LYS A 77 -2.66 10.42 17.74
CA LYS A 77 -2.51 11.32 18.90
C LYS A 77 -1.39 12.33 18.72
N MET A 78 -0.56 12.19 17.68
CA MET A 78 0.52 13.14 17.38
C MET A 78 -0.01 14.53 17.04
N THR A 79 0.76 15.54 17.41
CA THR A 79 0.55 16.91 16.91
C THR A 79 0.78 17.00 15.42
N ALA A 80 0.33 18.10 14.78
CA ALA A 80 0.60 18.34 13.35
C ALA A 80 2.11 18.43 13.05
N GLU A 81 2.89 18.97 13.97
CA GLU A 81 4.34 19.10 13.85
C GLU A 81 5.03 17.73 13.91
N GLU A 82 4.65 16.89 14.88
CA GLU A 82 5.20 15.53 15.05
C GLU A 82 4.93 14.65 13.83
N ILE A 83 3.69 14.63 13.32
CA ILE A 83 3.36 13.79 12.15
C ILE A 83 4.02 14.32 10.87
N ASN A 84 4.16 15.64 10.71
CA ASN A 84 4.88 16.23 9.58
C ASN A 84 6.38 15.93 9.64
N GLY A 85 6.96 15.84 10.85
CA GLY A 85 8.33 15.38 11.04
C GLY A 85 8.58 13.93 10.66
N LEU A 86 7.54 13.07 10.73
CA LEU A 86 7.64 11.67 10.27
C LEU A 86 7.50 11.53 8.75
N ARG A 87 6.62 12.33 8.14
CA ARG A 87 6.34 12.28 6.69
C ARG A 87 7.58 12.63 5.88
N GLY A 88 7.93 11.79 4.93
CA GLY A 88 9.14 11.91 4.10
C GLY A 88 10.42 11.41 4.77
N GLN A 89 10.63 11.65 6.07
CA GLN A 89 11.83 11.20 6.80
C GLN A 89 11.74 9.74 7.28
N ARG A 90 10.60 9.35 7.85
CA ARG A 90 10.44 8.04 8.47
C ARG A 90 9.39 7.19 7.74
N ILE A 91 8.36 7.82 7.20
CA ILE A 91 7.31 7.19 6.42
C ILE A 91 7.18 7.93 5.09
N ALA A 92 7.31 7.23 3.98
CA ALA A 92 7.11 7.79 2.65
C ALA A 92 6.00 7.06 1.89
N LEU A 93 5.33 7.78 0.99
CA LEU A 93 4.29 7.27 0.10
C LEU A 93 4.69 7.48 -1.36
N ILE A 94 4.64 6.40 -2.13
CA ILE A 94 4.59 6.45 -3.59
C ILE A 94 3.11 6.32 -3.97
N PRO A 95 2.47 7.39 -4.48
CA PRO A 95 1.03 7.40 -4.75
C PRO A 95 0.69 6.72 -6.07
N GLN A 96 -0.57 6.32 -6.24
CA GLN A 96 -1.09 5.56 -7.38
C GLN A 96 -0.89 6.20 -8.77
N SER A 97 -0.71 7.51 -8.86
CA SER A 97 -0.65 8.26 -10.13
C SER A 97 0.54 9.21 -10.12
N PRO A 98 1.73 8.74 -10.50
CA PRO A 98 2.97 9.53 -10.43
C PRO A 98 2.93 10.79 -11.29
N THR A 99 2.29 10.73 -12.46
CA THR A 99 2.13 11.90 -13.34
C THR A 99 1.24 12.99 -12.75
N LEU A 100 0.27 12.63 -11.91
CA LEU A 100 -0.59 13.57 -11.19
C LEU A 100 0.04 14.06 -9.88
N SER A 101 1.03 13.34 -9.37
CA SER A 101 1.73 13.67 -8.12
C SER A 101 2.89 14.65 -8.33
N LEU A 102 3.35 14.80 -9.57
CA LEU A 102 4.37 15.77 -9.94
C LEU A 102 3.71 17.06 -10.43
N ASP A 103 4.20 18.19 -9.92
CA ASP A 103 3.79 19.52 -10.39
C ASP A 103 4.24 19.71 -11.86
N PRO A 104 3.32 19.87 -12.83
CA PRO A 104 3.64 19.96 -14.25
C PRO A 104 4.41 21.23 -14.63
N VAL A 105 4.36 22.28 -13.80
CA VAL A 105 5.03 23.56 -14.06
C VAL A 105 6.35 23.72 -13.30
N MET A 106 6.73 22.70 -12.51
CA MET A 106 7.99 22.67 -11.79
C MET A 106 8.93 21.57 -12.34
N LYS A 107 10.24 21.86 -12.43
CA LYS A 107 11.24 20.86 -12.81
C LYS A 107 11.29 19.72 -11.79
N VAL A 108 11.42 18.48 -12.26
CA VAL A 108 11.41 17.28 -11.42
C VAL A 108 12.47 17.32 -10.31
N GLY A 109 13.70 17.70 -10.64
CA GLY A 109 14.76 17.79 -9.66
C GLY A 109 14.52 18.83 -8.57
N LYS A 110 13.78 19.90 -8.87
CA LYS A 110 13.40 20.89 -7.85
C LYS A 110 12.39 20.33 -6.86
N GLN A 111 11.44 19.52 -7.32
CA GLN A 111 10.44 18.86 -6.48
C GLN A 111 11.11 17.84 -5.54
N ILE A 112 12.10 17.09 -6.03
CA ILE A 112 12.90 16.20 -5.18
C ILE A 112 13.73 17.01 -4.18
N ALA A 113 14.32 18.15 -4.60
CA ALA A 113 15.11 19.01 -3.71
C ALA A 113 14.26 19.66 -2.59
N GLU A 114 12.97 19.86 -2.80
CA GLU A 114 12.07 20.32 -1.75
C GLU A 114 11.97 19.34 -0.59
N MET A 115 12.00 18.03 -0.86
CA MET A 115 12.01 17.01 0.20
C MET A 115 13.18 17.19 1.17
N TYR A 116 14.32 17.58 0.66
CA TYR A 116 15.50 17.87 1.47
C TYR A 116 15.40 19.20 2.19
N THR A 117 14.95 20.26 1.49
CA THR A 117 14.96 21.63 2.03
C THR A 117 13.91 21.84 3.12
N ILE A 118 12.72 21.21 3.03
CA ILE A 118 11.70 21.28 4.10
C ILE A 118 12.17 20.60 5.39
N HIS A 119 13.17 19.71 5.30
CA HIS A 119 13.79 19.04 6.44
C HIS A 119 15.14 19.68 6.82
N GLY A 120 15.39 20.94 6.43
CA GLY A 120 16.51 21.75 6.90
C GLY A 120 17.84 21.58 6.16
N ILE A 121 17.87 20.80 5.06
CA ILE A 121 19.07 20.63 4.24
C ILE A 121 19.27 21.85 3.33
N SER A 122 20.51 22.32 3.18
CA SER A 122 20.80 23.49 2.37
C SER A 122 20.42 23.30 0.90
N LYS A 123 20.04 24.38 0.18
CA LYS A 123 19.66 24.31 -1.25
C LYS A 123 20.75 23.71 -2.14
N ALA A 124 22.03 23.92 -1.83
CA ALA A 124 23.14 23.37 -2.58
C ALA A 124 23.22 21.85 -2.41
N GLU A 125 23.24 21.37 -1.17
CA GLU A 125 23.24 19.94 -0.83
C GLU A 125 21.96 19.23 -1.32
N ALA A 126 20.79 19.86 -1.18
CA ALA A 126 19.52 19.33 -1.68
C ALA A 126 19.56 19.09 -3.20
N LYS A 127 20.19 20.00 -3.97
CA LYS A 127 20.36 19.82 -5.40
C LYS A 127 21.27 18.63 -5.73
N GLU A 128 22.42 18.52 -5.05
CA GLU A 128 23.38 17.43 -5.27
C GLU A 128 22.73 16.08 -4.89
N SER A 129 22.09 16.00 -3.72
CA SER A 129 21.38 14.80 -3.25
C SER A 129 20.25 14.40 -4.19
N SER A 130 19.52 15.36 -4.77
CA SER A 130 18.47 15.08 -5.75
C SER A 130 19.03 14.46 -7.03
N VAL A 131 20.17 14.92 -7.51
CA VAL A 131 20.86 14.34 -8.67
C VAL A 131 21.30 12.90 -8.37
N VAL A 132 21.84 12.66 -7.17
CA VAL A 132 22.21 11.31 -6.71
C VAL A 132 20.96 10.41 -6.65
N SER A 133 19.87 10.88 -6.04
CA SER A 133 18.61 10.11 -5.94
C SER A 133 18.06 9.73 -7.31
N LEU A 134 18.16 10.60 -8.31
CA LEU A 134 17.77 10.29 -9.70
C LEU A 134 18.69 9.25 -10.33
N GLY A 135 20.00 9.33 -10.10
CA GLY A 135 20.96 8.31 -10.53
C GLY A 135 20.66 6.93 -9.93
N ASP A 136 20.31 6.93 -8.67
CA ASP A 136 20.01 5.75 -7.87
C ASP A 136 18.76 4.96 -8.35
N VAL A 137 17.83 5.61 -9.05
CA VAL A 137 16.66 4.96 -9.68
C VAL A 137 16.89 4.70 -11.17
N GLY A 138 18.16 4.66 -11.60
CA GLY A 138 18.57 4.19 -12.92
C GLY A 138 18.41 5.21 -14.07
N PHE A 139 18.40 6.51 -13.78
CA PHE A 139 18.52 7.50 -14.86
C PHE A 139 19.98 7.63 -15.32
N PRO A 140 20.30 7.42 -16.61
CA PRO A 140 21.67 7.47 -17.11
C PRO A 140 22.25 8.89 -17.12
N ASP A 141 21.40 9.92 -17.24
CA ASP A 141 21.76 11.34 -17.12
C ASP A 141 20.87 12.04 -16.09
N PRO A 142 21.18 11.89 -14.78
CA PRO A 142 20.38 12.48 -13.71
C PRO A 142 20.33 14.01 -13.75
N VAL A 143 21.38 14.68 -14.26
CA VAL A 143 21.44 16.15 -14.36
C VAL A 143 20.45 16.65 -15.42
N SER A 144 20.31 15.97 -16.54
CA SER A 144 19.31 16.28 -17.54
C SER A 144 17.91 16.11 -16.98
N ILE A 145 17.64 15.00 -16.29
CA ILE A 145 16.35 14.72 -15.66
C ILE A 145 16.01 15.75 -14.57
N PHE A 146 16.97 16.13 -13.74
CA PHE A 146 16.80 17.20 -12.75
C PHE A 146 16.23 18.48 -13.38
N ASN A 147 16.65 18.81 -14.61
CA ASN A 147 16.25 20.01 -15.33
C ASN A 147 15.02 19.81 -16.24
N THR A 148 14.44 18.61 -16.27
CA THR A 148 13.28 18.26 -17.11
C THR A 148 11.97 18.51 -16.38
N TYR A 149 10.92 18.84 -17.14
CA TYR A 149 9.54 18.95 -16.62
C TYR A 149 8.79 17.63 -16.78
N PRO A 150 7.83 17.31 -15.90
CA PRO A 150 7.07 16.04 -15.94
C PRO A 150 6.43 15.75 -17.30
N HIS A 151 5.85 16.75 -17.96
CA HIS A 151 5.19 16.59 -19.27
C HIS A 151 6.13 16.18 -20.41
N ARG A 152 7.44 16.18 -20.21
CA ARG A 152 8.47 15.71 -21.16
C ARG A 152 8.99 14.32 -20.85
N MET A 153 8.40 13.65 -19.86
CA MET A 153 8.81 12.34 -19.38
C MET A 153 7.76 11.28 -19.74
N SER A 154 8.20 10.04 -19.95
CA SER A 154 7.27 8.90 -20.03
C SER A 154 6.68 8.56 -18.65
N GLY A 155 5.58 7.79 -18.61
CA GLY A 155 4.98 7.32 -17.36
C GLY A 155 5.99 6.62 -16.45
N GLY A 156 6.79 5.69 -16.99
CA GLY A 156 7.83 5.00 -16.23
C GLY A 156 8.98 5.91 -15.76
N MET A 157 9.29 6.98 -16.50
CA MET A 157 10.23 8.00 -16.01
C MET A 157 9.64 8.80 -14.85
N CYS A 158 8.38 9.21 -14.94
CA CYS A 158 7.69 9.90 -13.84
C CYS A 158 7.62 9.00 -12.59
N GLU A 159 7.30 7.70 -12.75
CA GLU A 159 7.28 6.74 -11.65
C GLU A 159 8.63 6.65 -10.95
N ARG A 160 9.72 6.46 -11.70
CA ARG A 160 11.08 6.44 -11.11
C ARG A 160 11.44 7.74 -10.41
N ALA A 161 11.03 8.89 -10.95
CA ALA A 161 11.25 10.17 -10.29
C ALA A 161 10.49 10.30 -8.95
N VAL A 162 9.25 9.79 -8.90
CA VAL A 162 8.44 9.75 -7.66
C VAL A 162 9.04 8.76 -6.64
N ILE A 163 9.59 7.62 -7.10
CA ILE A 163 10.35 6.70 -6.24
C ILE A 163 11.59 7.40 -5.68
N ALA A 164 12.35 8.12 -6.51
CA ALA A 164 13.51 8.91 -6.06
C ALA A 164 13.11 9.94 -5.01
N MET A 165 11.97 10.61 -5.20
CA MET A 165 11.41 11.57 -4.25
C MET A 165 11.02 10.89 -2.93
N GLY A 166 10.24 9.81 -2.97
CA GLY A 166 9.80 9.10 -1.77
C GLY A 166 10.95 8.49 -0.97
N MET A 167 12.03 8.08 -1.65
CA MET A 167 13.20 7.47 -1.02
C MET A 167 14.31 8.46 -0.65
N SER A 168 14.16 9.74 -0.98
CA SER A 168 15.20 10.77 -0.85
C SER A 168 15.81 10.87 0.53
N LEU A 169 15.01 10.81 1.59
CA LEU A 169 15.44 10.91 2.98
C LEU A 169 15.63 9.56 3.69
N GLY A 170 15.52 8.46 2.96
CA GLY A 170 15.77 7.13 3.51
C GLY A 170 14.74 6.66 4.54
N PRO A 171 13.43 6.71 4.26
CA PRO A 171 12.39 6.36 5.22
C PRO A 171 12.50 4.94 5.73
N SER A 172 12.08 4.70 6.97
CA SER A 172 12.02 3.37 7.58
C SER A 172 10.87 2.53 7.03
N LEU A 173 9.77 3.19 6.62
CA LEU A 173 8.62 2.57 5.96
C LEU A 173 8.38 3.24 4.60
N LEU A 174 8.35 2.43 3.55
CA LEU A 174 7.87 2.84 2.24
C LEU A 174 6.48 2.24 2.00
N ILE A 175 5.49 3.08 1.74
CA ILE A 175 4.17 2.66 1.26
C ILE A 175 4.12 2.94 -0.23
N ALA A 176 3.90 1.90 -1.06
CA ALA A 176 3.79 2.04 -2.50
C ALA A 176 2.37 1.63 -2.94
N ASP A 177 1.57 2.61 -3.35
CA ASP A 177 0.18 2.39 -3.74
C ASP A 177 0.06 2.30 -5.27
N GLU A 178 -0.15 1.07 -5.77
CA GLU A 178 -0.28 0.74 -7.21
C GLU A 178 0.87 1.27 -8.08
N PRO A 179 2.16 1.12 -7.69
CA PRO A 179 3.28 1.80 -8.33
C PRO A 179 3.55 1.35 -9.78
N THR A 180 2.91 0.28 -10.23
CA THR A 180 3.08 -0.25 -11.60
C THR A 180 1.86 -0.04 -12.49
N LYS A 181 0.84 0.68 -11.99
CA LYS A 181 -0.41 0.88 -12.73
C LYS A 181 -0.20 1.73 -13.98
N GLY A 182 -0.68 1.23 -15.11
CA GLY A 182 -0.59 1.95 -16.39
C GLY A 182 0.79 1.91 -17.06
N LEU A 183 1.76 1.19 -16.51
CA LEU A 183 3.07 0.98 -17.11
C LEU A 183 3.06 -0.23 -18.06
N ASP A 184 3.93 -0.16 -19.09
CA ASP A 184 4.24 -1.31 -19.94
C ASP A 184 5.00 -2.41 -19.14
N PRO A 185 5.03 -3.67 -19.62
CA PRO A 185 5.62 -4.79 -18.88
C PRO A 185 7.10 -4.60 -18.51
N GLU A 186 7.89 -3.97 -19.34
CA GLU A 186 9.32 -3.74 -19.09
C GLU A 186 9.52 -2.69 -17.99
N SER A 187 8.81 -1.58 -18.08
CA SER A 187 8.79 -0.53 -17.05
C SER A 187 8.30 -1.06 -15.70
N LYS A 188 7.28 -1.94 -15.66
CA LYS A 188 6.82 -2.60 -14.43
C LYS A 188 7.94 -3.37 -13.72
N ILE A 189 8.65 -4.21 -14.47
CA ILE A 189 9.76 -5.03 -13.93
C ILE A 189 10.84 -4.10 -13.36
N GLN A 190 11.18 -3.04 -14.08
CA GLN A 190 12.19 -2.08 -13.64
C GLN A 190 11.77 -1.39 -12.35
N VAL A 191 10.54 -0.84 -12.28
CA VAL A 191 9.99 -0.15 -11.10
C VAL A 191 9.97 -1.08 -9.87
N LEU A 192 9.49 -2.32 -10.00
CA LEU A 192 9.46 -3.28 -8.91
C LEU A 192 10.87 -3.63 -8.42
N ARG A 193 11.84 -3.73 -9.34
CA ARG A 193 13.24 -3.96 -8.99
C ARG A 193 13.81 -2.79 -8.19
N GLU A 194 13.52 -1.55 -8.62
CA GLU A 194 13.98 -0.35 -7.90
C GLU A 194 13.35 -0.25 -6.50
N ILE A 195 12.03 -0.47 -6.39
CA ILE A 195 11.35 -0.49 -5.09
C ILE A 195 12.00 -1.54 -4.17
N ARG A 196 12.18 -2.78 -4.64
CA ARG A 196 12.78 -3.86 -3.86
C ARG A 196 14.21 -3.54 -3.43
N ASN A 197 15.03 -3.02 -4.34
CA ASN A 197 16.42 -2.68 -4.04
C ASN A 197 16.52 -1.57 -3.00
N LYS A 198 15.69 -0.54 -3.13
CA LYS A 198 15.68 0.63 -2.24
C LYS A 198 15.06 0.35 -0.86
N SER A 199 14.19 -0.67 -0.77
CA SER A 199 13.57 -1.08 0.50
C SER A 199 14.27 -2.27 1.19
N ARG A 200 15.42 -2.74 0.69
CA ARG A 200 16.08 -3.98 1.16
C ARG A 200 16.29 -4.06 2.68
N ASP A 201 16.65 -2.94 3.30
CA ASP A 201 16.92 -2.84 4.74
C ASP A 201 15.83 -2.02 5.46
N ARG A 202 14.61 -1.99 4.92
CA ARG A 202 13.50 -1.16 5.39
C ARG A 202 12.18 -1.90 5.23
N ALA A 203 11.15 -1.44 5.93
CA ALA A 203 9.81 -1.97 5.73
C ALA A 203 9.22 -1.46 4.41
N LEU A 204 8.49 -2.35 3.72
CA LEU A 204 7.71 -2.05 2.53
C LEU A 204 6.27 -2.49 2.73
N MET A 205 5.31 -1.60 2.47
CA MET A 205 3.90 -1.92 2.28
C MET A 205 3.56 -1.69 0.82
N LEU A 206 3.43 -2.76 0.05
CA LEU A 206 3.09 -2.72 -1.38
C LEU A 206 1.60 -2.96 -1.57
N ILE A 207 0.86 -1.92 -1.91
CA ILE A 207 -0.56 -2.03 -2.27
C ILE A 207 -0.65 -2.27 -3.77
N THR A 208 -1.26 -3.38 -4.18
CA THR A 208 -1.37 -3.70 -5.60
C THR A 208 -2.50 -4.68 -5.90
N HIS A 209 -2.95 -4.68 -7.15
CA HIS A 209 -3.74 -5.75 -7.74
C HIS A 209 -2.92 -6.60 -8.73
N ASP A 210 -1.63 -6.29 -8.93
CA ASP A 210 -0.72 -7.05 -9.78
C ASP A 210 0.01 -8.13 -8.95
N TYR A 211 -0.38 -9.38 -9.16
CA TYR A 211 0.16 -10.53 -8.42
C TYR A 211 1.61 -10.88 -8.74
N ASN A 212 2.13 -10.44 -9.88
CA ASN A 212 3.55 -10.58 -10.15
C ASN A 212 4.34 -9.63 -9.23
N ALA A 213 3.75 -8.46 -8.93
CA ALA A 213 4.33 -7.51 -7.98
C ALA A 213 4.34 -8.05 -6.55
N VAL A 214 3.33 -8.84 -6.15
CA VAL A 214 3.25 -9.44 -4.80
C VAL A 214 4.48 -10.30 -4.46
N ARG A 215 5.10 -10.96 -5.46
CA ARG A 215 6.26 -11.85 -5.27
C ARG A 215 7.52 -11.15 -4.77
N ILE A 216 7.57 -9.83 -4.74
CA ILE A 216 8.69 -9.12 -4.11
C ILE A 216 8.55 -9.00 -2.60
N CYS A 217 7.39 -9.39 -2.03
CA CYS A 217 7.07 -9.33 -0.60
C CYS A 217 7.06 -10.73 0.02
N GLU A 218 7.49 -10.84 1.28
CA GLU A 218 7.51 -12.09 2.03
C GLU A 218 6.14 -12.48 2.56
N ARG A 219 5.28 -11.51 2.84
CA ARG A 219 3.94 -11.68 3.40
C ARG A 219 2.90 -10.96 2.57
N THR A 220 1.69 -11.52 2.53
CA THR A 220 0.56 -10.95 1.79
C THR A 220 -0.67 -10.88 2.68
N ILE A 221 -1.27 -9.70 2.73
CA ILE A 221 -2.56 -9.41 3.35
C ILE A 221 -3.60 -9.29 2.25
N VAL A 222 -4.70 -10.03 2.35
CA VAL A 222 -5.81 -10.00 1.41
C VAL A 222 -6.99 -9.27 2.04
N MET A 223 -7.46 -8.21 1.38
CA MET A 223 -8.57 -7.39 1.85
C MET A 223 -9.83 -7.58 1.00
N TYR A 224 -10.98 -7.62 1.66
CA TYR A 224 -12.30 -7.62 1.05
C TYR A 224 -13.25 -6.73 1.85
N LEU A 225 -13.91 -5.77 1.19
CA LEU A 225 -14.89 -4.82 1.80
C LEU A 225 -14.43 -4.21 3.14
N GLY A 226 -13.18 -3.74 3.17
CA GLY A 226 -12.59 -3.06 4.33
C GLY A 226 -12.05 -3.99 5.41
N ARG A 227 -12.14 -5.30 5.27
CA ARG A 227 -11.64 -6.29 6.23
C ARG A 227 -10.48 -7.09 5.69
N ILE A 228 -9.58 -7.50 6.57
CA ILE A 228 -8.58 -8.53 6.25
C ILE A 228 -9.29 -9.88 6.30
N VAL A 229 -9.25 -10.61 5.19
CA VAL A 229 -9.87 -11.94 5.05
C VAL A 229 -8.85 -13.06 5.08
N GLU A 230 -7.61 -12.79 4.67
CA GLU A 230 -6.49 -13.73 4.74
C GLU A 230 -5.18 -12.98 4.91
N ASP A 231 -4.23 -13.54 5.66
CA ASP A 231 -2.94 -12.95 5.97
C ASP A 231 -1.93 -14.08 6.18
N GLY A 232 -0.85 -14.08 5.40
CA GLY A 232 0.13 -15.17 5.51
C GLY A 232 1.35 -15.01 4.62
N PRO A 233 2.27 -15.99 4.65
CA PRO A 233 3.41 -16.02 3.75
C PRO A 233 2.97 -15.95 2.30
N THR A 234 3.61 -15.10 1.51
CA THR A 234 3.23 -14.88 0.11
C THR A 234 3.14 -16.17 -0.69
N GLU A 235 4.10 -17.06 -0.54
CA GLU A 235 4.10 -18.34 -1.25
C GLU A 235 2.87 -19.20 -0.91
N GLU A 236 2.41 -19.20 0.35
CA GLU A 236 1.21 -19.94 0.75
C GLU A 236 -0.06 -19.28 0.22
N ILE A 237 -0.17 -17.96 0.30
CA ILE A 237 -1.30 -17.23 -0.28
C ILE A 237 -1.42 -17.46 -1.79
N LEU A 238 -0.29 -17.58 -2.49
CA LEU A 238 -0.26 -17.79 -3.93
C LEU A 238 -0.53 -19.24 -4.34
N SER A 239 -0.03 -20.22 -3.58
CA SER A 239 -0.10 -21.64 -3.94
C SER A 239 -1.27 -22.40 -3.30
N ASN A 240 -1.65 -22.03 -2.07
CA ASN A 240 -2.66 -22.71 -1.28
C ASN A 240 -3.51 -21.76 -0.45
N PRO A 241 -4.20 -20.79 -1.09
CA PRO A 241 -5.05 -19.85 -0.38
C PRO A 241 -6.16 -20.57 0.39
N ARG A 242 -6.47 -20.08 1.59
CA ARG A 242 -7.44 -20.70 2.49
C ARG A 242 -8.83 -20.09 2.35
N HIS A 243 -8.90 -18.76 2.27
CA HIS A 243 -10.18 -18.07 2.13
C HIS A 243 -10.78 -18.26 0.71
N PRO A 244 -12.07 -18.57 0.57
CA PRO A 244 -12.71 -18.73 -0.74
C PRO A 244 -12.61 -17.51 -1.65
N TYR A 245 -12.62 -16.30 -1.09
CA TYR A 245 -12.39 -15.07 -1.84
C TYR A 245 -10.99 -15.03 -2.45
N THR A 246 -9.95 -15.37 -1.69
CA THR A 246 -8.58 -15.39 -2.19
C THR A 246 -8.42 -16.39 -3.34
N LYS A 247 -9.06 -17.57 -3.22
CA LYS A 247 -9.13 -18.58 -4.31
C LYS A 247 -9.82 -18.04 -5.56
N ALA A 248 -10.95 -17.35 -5.38
CA ALA A 248 -11.70 -16.77 -6.49
C ALA A 248 -10.94 -15.61 -7.14
N LEU A 249 -10.34 -14.73 -6.32
CA LEU A 249 -9.49 -13.65 -6.77
C LEU A 249 -8.30 -14.16 -7.60
N TRP A 250 -7.68 -15.27 -7.17
CA TRP A 250 -6.58 -15.92 -7.89
C TRP A 250 -7.02 -16.49 -9.25
N LYS A 251 -8.19 -17.15 -9.31
CA LYS A 251 -8.74 -17.70 -10.54
C LYS A 251 -9.19 -16.64 -11.54
N SER A 252 -9.57 -15.45 -11.07
CA SER A 252 -10.01 -14.34 -11.93
C SER A 252 -8.89 -13.72 -12.75
N MET A 253 -7.65 -14.14 -12.53
CA MET A 253 -6.49 -13.56 -13.22
C MET A 253 -6.28 -14.14 -14.61
N PRO A 254 -5.75 -13.31 -15.56
CA PRO A 254 -5.45 -13.75 -16.91
C PRO A 254 -4.59 -15.02 -16.98
N ALA A 255 -3.59 -15.13 -16.10
CA ALA A 255 -2.68 -16.28 -16.07
C ALA A 255 -3.32 -17.55 -15.50
N ASN A 256 -4.46 -17.46 -14.81
CA ASN A 256 -5.05 -18.56 -14.04
C ASN A 256 -6.46 -18.96 -14.52
N GLY A 257 -6.88 -18.54 -15.70
CA GLY A 257 -8.11 -19.01 -16.32
C GLY A 257 -9.19 -17.95 -16.55
N LEU A 258 -9.03 -16.70 -16.04
CA LEU A 258 -9.99 -15.60 -16.21
C LEU A 258 -11.43 -15.94 -15.72
N GLU A 259 -11.55 -16.75 -14.66
CA GLU A 259 -12.86 -17.06 -14.08
C GLU A 259 -13.38 -15.83 -13.31
N PRO A 260 -14.44 -15.13 -13.75
CA PRO A 260 -14.94 -13.95 -13.07
C PRO A 260 -15.54 -14.34 -11.71
N ILE A 261 -15.32 -13.52 -10.69
CA ILE A 261 -16.00 -13.68 -9.40
C ILE A 261 -17.45 -13.28 -9.58
N GLN A 262 -18.34 -14.25 -9.49
CA GLN A 262 -19.78 -14.04 -9.70
C GLN A 262 -20.44 -13.33 -8.51
N GLY A 263 -21.59 -12.70 -8.77
CA GLY A 263 -22.42 -12.04 -7.77
C GLY A 263 -22.05 -10.56 -7.54
N PHE A 264 -22.92 -9.89 -6.79
CA PHE A 264 -22.75 -8.47 -6.48
C PHE A 264 -21.91 -8.27 -5.21
N ILE A 265 -21.19 -7.15 -5.17
CA ILE A 265 -20.43 -6.74 -3.99
C ILE A 265 -21.43 -6.06 -3.04
N GLU A 266 -21.79 -6.76 -1.97
CA GLU A 266 -22.68 -6.26 -0.92
C GLU A 266 -22.09 -6.62 0.44
N LYS A 267 -22.16 -5.67 1.39
CA LYS A 267 -21.73 -5.93 2.75
C LYS A 267 -22.75 -6.79 3.48
N GLY A 268 -22.29 -7.85 4.12
CA GLY A 268 -23.14 -8.73 4.91
C GLY A 268 -23.54 -8.12 6.26
N ASP A 269 -24.66 -8.63 6.84
CA ASP A 269 -25.19 -8.21 8.15
C ASP A 269 -24.47 -8.91 9.30
N GLY A 270 -23.16 -8.62 9.49
CA GLY A 270 -22.37 -9.09 10.64
C GLY A 270 -21.73 -10.46 10.52
N GLY A 271 -21.95 -11.18 9.41
CA GLY A 271 -21.29 -12.45 9.09
C GLY A 271 -20.08 -12.30 8.17
N CYS A 272 -19.89 -13.30 7.31
CA CYS A 272 -18.86 -13.25 6.26
C CYS A 272 -19.31 -12.35 5.10
N ASP A 273 -18.62 -11.25 4.84
CA ASP A 273 -18.96 -10.31 3.77
C ASP A 273 -18.88 -10.93 2.36
N PHE A 274 -18.16 -12.03 2.19
CA PHE A 274 -18.09 -12.75 0.92
C PHE A 274 -19.18 -13.82 0.74
N SER A 275 -20.05 -14.03 1.73
CA SER A 275 -21.02 -15.15 1.75
C SER A 275 -21.95 -15.17 0.55
N ASN A 276 -22.42 -14.03 0.05
CA ASN A 276 -23.32 -13.92 -1.13
C ASN A 276 -22.63 -14.23 -2.46
N ARG A 277 -21.30 -14.24 -2.52
CA ARG A 277 -20.48 -14.59 -3.69
C ARG A 277 -19.74 -15.92 -3.53
N CYS A 278 -19.87 -16.55 -2.36
CA CYS A 278 -19.12 -17.74 -2.01
C CYS A 278 -19.90 -19.02 -2.41
N GLN A 279 -19.30 -19.85 -3.27
CA GLN A 279 -19.88 -21.15 -3.63
C GLN A 279 -20.02 -22.13 -2.44
N TYR A 280 -19.37 -21.84 -1.31
CA TYR A 280 -19.42 -22.66 -0.09
C TYR A 280 -20.24 -22.00 1.01
N SER A 281 -21.07 -21.00 0.68
CA SER A 281 -21.88 -20.28 1.66
C SER A 281 -22.85 -21.22 2.37
N CYS A 282 -22.98 -21.04 3.69
CA CYS A 282 -23.89 -21.81 4.53
C CYS A 282 -24.27 -21.00 5.78
N SER A 283 -25.08 -21.59 6.69
CA SER A 283 -25.54 -20.95 7.91
C SER A 283 -24.42 -20.46 8.84
N GLU A 284 -23.26 -21.13 8.84
CA GLU A 284 -22.10 -20.69 9.62
C GLU A 284 -21.53 -19.34 9.12
N CYS A 285 -21.70 -19.03 7.84
CA CYS A 285 -21.27 -17.75 7.26
C CYS A 285 -22.09 -16.55 7.73
N LEU A 286 -23.27 -16.77 8.31
CA LEU A 286 -24.11 -15.70 8.88
C LEU A 286 -23.60 -15.25 10.27
N LYS A 287 -22.72 -16.02 10.89
CA LYS A 287 -22.11 -15.70 12.17
C LYS A 287 -20.83 -14.88 11.98
N PRO A 288 -20.42 -14.06 12.97
CA PRO A 288 -19.13 -13.37 12.93
C PRO A 288 -17.97 -14.35 12.67
N GLN A 289 -17.09 -13.99 11.75
CA GLN A 289 -15.92 -14.80 11.39
C GLN A 289 -14.65 -14.14 11.94
N PRO A 290 -14.08 -14.60 13.07
CA PRO A 290 -12.78 -14.11 13.52
C PRO A 290 -11.65 -14.62 12.62
N MET A 291 -10.51 -13.91 12.62
CA MET A 291 -9.28 -14.44 12.05
C MET A 291 -8.83 -15.66 12.84
N LYS A 292 -8.55 -16.77 12.17
CA LYS A 292 -8.08 -18.03 12.76
C LYS A 292 -6.71 -18.39 12.17
N SER A 293 -5.83 -18.93 13.00
CA SER A 293 -4.59 -19.54 12.54
C SER A 293 -4.92 -20.82 11.77
N VAL A 294 -4.37 -20.97 10.56
CA VAL A 294 -4.54 -22.13 9.69
C VAL A 294 -3.24 -22.90 9.49
N SER A 295 -2.10 -22.23 9.63
CA SER A 295 -0.75 -22.79 9.73
C SER A 295 0.19 -21.78 10.38
N ASP A 296 1.50 -22.03 10.42
CA ASP A 296 2.46 -21.07 10.95
C ASP A 296 2.39 -19.75 10.20
N ARG A 297 2.14 -18.64 10.91
CA ARG A 297 1.98 -17.27 10.37
C ARG A 297 0.95 -17.12 9.26
N HIS A 298 0.02 -18.08 9.09
CA HIS A 298 -1.05 -18.01 8.11
C HIS A 298 -2.40 -17.99 8.79
N TYR A 299 -3.21 -16.98 8.52
CA TYR A 299 -4.49 -16.70 9.15
C TYR A 299 -5.56 -16.50 8.09
N ALA A 300 -6.79 -16.95 8.37
CA ALA A 300 -7.93 -16.72 7.50
C ALA A 300 -9.22 -16.46 8.27
N ARG A 301 -10.06 -15.57 7.75
CA ARG A 301 -11.37 -15.18 8.29
C ARG A 301 -12.47 -16.05 7.65
N CYS A 302 -12.39 -17.36 7.86
CA CYS A 302 -13.35 -18.31 7.30
C CYS A 302 -13.57 -19.48 8.27
N TRP A 303 -14.82 -19.95 8.39
CA TRP A 303 -15.12 -21.10 9.22
C TRP A 303 -14.53 -22.41 8.69
N ARG A 304 -14.26 -22.49 7.38
CA ARG A 304 -13.70 -23.66 6.68
C ARG A 304 -12.16 -23.66 6.62
N ALA A 305 -11.51 -22.59 7.02
CA ALA A 305 -10.06 -22.46 6.96
C ALA A 305 -9.36 -23.28 8.03
#